data_5eb94e9b9a347b28a5a697afc58a01aa
#
_entry.id   5eb94e9b9a347b28a5a697afc58a01aa
#
_cell.length_a   1.000
_cell.length_b   1.000
_cell.length_c   1.000
_cell.angle_alpha   90.00
_cell.angle_beta   90.00
_cell.angle_gamma   90.00
#
_symmetry.space_group_name_H-M   'P 1'
#
loop_
_entity.id
_entity.type
_entity.pdbx_description
1 polymer ?
#
loop_
_entity_poly.entity_id
_entity_poly.type
_entity_poly.pdbx_seq_one_letter_code
_entity_poly.pdbx_strand_id
1 'polypeptide(L)'
;LVFSDEDYTFQNISSPPAADLSVEHLQNLIDQLPENQKVVFILYAIEGYSHKEISAELKIPIGTSKSYLSRGRNSLQKQIRTSYLKKNESI
;
A
#
# COMPACT_ATOMS: atom_id res chain seq x y z
N LEU A 1 8.04 -6.58 -15.93
CA LEU A 1 8.35 -5.52 -15.91
C LEU A 1 8.01 -4.56 -14.79
N VAL A 2 7.46 -3.43 -15.10
CA VAL A 2 7.14 -2.42 -14.10
C VAL A 2 6.27 -3.03 -13.00
N PHE A 3 5.42 -3.88 -13.39
CA PHE A 3 4.49 -4.54 -12.51
C PHE A 3 5.22 -5.40 -11.47
N SER A 4 6.22 -6.13 -11.92
CA SER A 4 7.01 -6.97 -11.03
C SER A 4 7.80 -6.13 -10.04
N ASP A 5 8.28 -5.00 -10.49
CA ASP A 5 9.05 -4.11 -9.63
C ASP A 5 8.21 -3.59 -8.49
N GLU A 6 6.94 -3.31 -8.78
CA GLU A 6 6.04 -2.84 -7.74
C GLU A 6 5.80 -3.90 -6.69
N ASP A 7 5.62 -5.13 -7.13
CA ASP A 7 5.41 -6.23 -6.20
C ASP A 7 6.63 -6.45 -5.33
N TYR A 8 7.77 -6.39 -5.94
CA TYR A 8 9.02 -6.59 -5.22
C TYR A 8 9.22 -5.51 -4.17
N THR A 9 8.95 -4.28 -4.53
CA THR A 9 9.10 -3.17 -3.61
C THR A 9 8.17 -3.30 -2.42
N PHE A 10 6.95 -3.71 -2.67
CA PHE A 10 5.98 -3.90 -1.60
C PHE A 10 6.45 -4.97 -0.63
N GLN A 11 6.97 -6.07 -1.11
CA GLN A 11 7.45 -7.12 -0.26
C GLN A 11 8.62 -6.67 0.61
N ASN A 12 9.49 -5.87 0.03
CA ASN A 12 10.62 -5.35 0.79
C ASN A 12 10.19 -4.45 1.92
N ILE A 13 9.13 -3.70 1.71
CA ILE A 13 8.63 -2.79 2.72
C ILE A 13 8.07 -3.54 3.90
N SER A 14 7.34 -4.59 3.62
CA SER A 14 6.64 -5.28 4.69
C SER A 14 7.54 -6.11 5.57
N SER A 15 8.77 -6.35 5.15
CA SER A 15 9.58 -7.28 5.90
C SER A 15 10.29 -6.69 7.14
N PRO A 16 11.01 -5.58 7.08
CA PRO A 16 11.77 -5.13 8.26
C PRO A 16 10.93 -4.57 9.40
N PRO A 17 10.01 -3.68 9.17
CA PRO A 17 9.30 -3.02 10.27
C PRO A 17 8.12 -3.80 10.79
N ALA A 18 7.84 -4.94 10.23
CA ALA A 18 6.66 -5.70 10.61
C ALA A 18 6.63 -6.07 12.07
N ALA A 19 7.79 -6.19 12.68
CA ALA A 19 7.87 -6.58 14.07
C ALA A 19 7.23 -5.57 15.01
N ASP A 20 7.25 -4.31 14.64
CA ASP A 20 6.76 -3.24 15.51
C ASP A 20 5.39 -2.73 15.16
N LEU A 21 4.78 -3.27 14.10
CA LEU A 21 3.48 -2.82 13.65
C LEU A 21 2.44 -3.88 13.93
N SER A 22 1.41 -3.51 14.66
CA SER A 22 0.28 -4.40 14.84
C SER A 22 -0.59 -4.36 13.58
N VAL A 23 -1.40 -5.39 13.41
CA VAL A 23 -2.35 -5.45 12.32
C VAL A 23 -3.32 -4.28 12.39
N GLU A 24 -3.75 -3.93 13.60
CA GLU A 24 -4.65 -2.81 13.79
C GLU A 24 -4.02 -1.49 13.34
N HIS A 25 -2.77 -1.30 13.68
CA HIS A 25 -2.09 -0.08 13.29
C HIS A 25 -1.98 0.03 11.78
N LEU A 26 -1.62 -1.07 11.13
CA LEU A 26 -1.52 -1.09 9.68
C LEU A 26 -2.88 -0.82 9.03
N GLN A 27 -3.93 -1.42 9.57
CA GLN A 27 -5.27 -1.17 9.06
C GLN A 27 -5.66 0.28 9.18
N ASN A 28 -5.31 0.91 10.29
CA ASN A 28 -5.59 2.33 10.47
C ASN A 28 -4.89 3.19 9.43
N LEU A 29 -3.66 2.84 9.12
CA LEU A 29 -2.91 3.58 8.10
C LEU A 29 -3.55 3.41 6.72
N ILE A 30 -3.99 2.20 6.40
CA ILE A 30 -4.66 1.96 5.13
C ILE A 30 -5.96 2.76 5.06
N ASP A 31 -6.70 2.80 6.15
CA ASP A 31 -7.96 3.52 6.19
C ASP A 31 -7.79 5.02 5.98
N GLN A 32 -6.62 5.55 6.24
CA GLN A 32 -6.35 6.96 6.06
C GLN A 32 -6.02 7.33 4.62
N LEU A 33 -5.83 6.35 3.76
CA LEU A 33 -5.56 6.63 2.35
C LEU A 33 -6.80 7.25 1.69
N PRO A 34 -6.59 8.10 0.68
CA PRO A 34 -7.72 8.55 -0.14
C PRO A 34 -8.47 7.35 -0.69
N GLU A 35 -9.77 7.50 -0.84
CA GLU A 35 -10.64 6.38 -1.17
C GLU A 35 -10.18 5.58 -2.40
N ASN A 36 -9.84 6.27 -3.48
CA ASN A 36 -9.46 5.56 -4.70
C ASN A 36 -8.16 4.79 -4.55
N GLN A 37 -7.22 5.32 -3.77
CA GLN A 37 -5.97 4.61 -3.52
C GLN A 37 -6.20 3.45 -2.57
N LYS A 38 -7.05 3.64 -1.58
CA LYS A 38 -7.35 2.61 -0.60
C LYS A 38 -7.99 1.39 -1.27
N VAL A 39 -8.98 1.62 -2.11
CA VAL A 39 -9.68 0.53 -2.76
C VAL A 39 -8.72 -0.27 -3.65
N VAL A 40 -7.92 0.42 -4.45
CA VAL A 40 -6.98 -0.28 -5.33
C VAL A 40 -5.95 -1.04 -4.51
N PHE A 41 -5.45 -0.41 -3.44
CA PHE A 41 -4.46 -1.07 -2.59
C PHE A 41 -5.03 -2.36 -1.99
N ILE A 42 -6.24 -2.29 -1.46
CA ILE A 42 -6.86 -3.46 -0.84
C ILE A 42 -7.10 -4.55 -1.87
N LEU A 43 -7.63 -4.19 -3.03
CA LEU A 43 -7.90 -5.18 -4.06
C LEU A 43 -6.63 -5.86 -4.55
N TYR A 44 -5.58 -5.10 -4.74
CA TYR A 44 -4.34 -5.64 -5.27
C TYR A 44 -3.54 -6.40 -4.22
N ALA A 45 -3.27 -5.76 -3.09
CA ALA A 45 -2.33 -6.30 -2.11
C ALA A 45 -2.97 -7.33 -1.18
N ILE A 46 -4.24 -7.19 -0.89
CA ILE A 46 -4.91 -8.06 0.07
C ILE A 46 -5.77 -9.10 -0.63
N GLU A 47 -6.56 -8.67 -1.60
CA GLU A 47 -7.46 -9.59 -2.29
C GLU A 47 -6.81 -10.32 -3.46
N GLY A 48 -5.67 -9.84 -3.92
CA GLY A 48 -4.94 -10.52 -4.97
C GLY A 48 -5.41 -10.26 -6.39
N TYR A 49 -6.13 -9.17 -6.61
CA TYR A 49 -6.58 -8.80 -7.95
C TYR A 49 -5.43 -8.30 -8.80
N SER A 50 -5.45 -8.63 -10.08
CA SER A 50 -4.51 -8.02 -11.02
C SER A 50 -4.98 -6.61 -11.37
N HIS A 51 -4.09 -5.81 -11.94
CA HIS A 51 -4.49 -4.46 -12.39
C HIS A 51 -5.56 -4.54 -13.46
N LYS A 52 -5.50 -5.58 -14.28
CA LYS A 52 -6.51 -5.78 -15.30
C LYS A 52 -7.88 -6.02 -14.67
N GLU A 53 -7.90 -6.83 -13.64
CA GLU A 53 -9.15 -7.11 -12.92
C GLU A 53 -9.67 -5.88 -12.20
N ILE A 54 -8.76 -5.12 -11.59
CA ILE A 54 -9.14 -3.89 -10.91
C ILE A 54 -9.70 -2.89 -11.92
N SER A 55 -9.05 -2.79 -13.08
CA SER A 55 -9.50 -1.90 -14.14
C SER A 55 -10.93 -2.22 -14.55
N ALA A 56 -11.23 -3.49 -14.70
CA ALA A 56 -12.58 -3.92 -15.10
C ALA A 56 -13.58 -3.66 -13.97
N GLU A 57 -13.19 -3.97 -12.76
CA GLU A 57 -14.08 -3.85 -11.62
C GLU A 57 -14.44 -2.40 -11.30
N LEU A 58 -13.44 -1.53 -11.31
CA LEU A 58 -13.63 -0.13 -10.95
C LEU A 58 -13.89 0.76 -12.15
N LYS A 59 -13.81 0.20 -13.36
CA LYS A 59 -14.01 0.96 -14.58
C LYS A 59 -13.04 2.12 -14.71
N ILE A 60 -11.78 1.82 -14.49
CA ILE A 60 -10.69 2.79 -14.64
C ILE A 60 -9.63 2.19 -15.55
N PRO A 61 -8.83 3.03 -16.21
CA PRO A 61 -7.74 2.52 -17.04
C PRO A 61 -6.73 1.73 -16.20
N ILE A 62 -6.08 0.77 -16.82
CA ILE A 62 -5.07 -0.04 -16.14
C ILE A 62 -3.96 0.85 -15.59
N GLY A 63 -3.54 1.86 -16.36
CA GLY A 63 -2.52 2.80 -15.90
C GLY A 63 -2.94 3.55 -14.65
N THR A 64 -4.22 3.87 -14.56
CA THR A 64 -4.75 4.56 -13.38
C THR A 64 -4.70 3.63 -12.17
N SER A 65 -5.03 2.37 -12.37
CA SER A 65 -4.94 1.38 -11.29
C SER A 65 -3.51 1.31 -10.76
N LYS A 66 -2.54 1.22 -11.65
CA LYS A 66 -1.13 1.17 -11.25
C LYS A 66 -0.71 2.44 -10.53
N SER A 67 -1.18 3.57 -11.00
CA SER A 67 -0.87 4.86 -10.42
C SER A 67 -1.43 4.97 -8.99
N TYR A 68 -2.67 4.56 -8.82
CA TYR A 68 -3.29 4.59 -7.51
C TYR A 68 -2.57 3.66 -6.53
N LEU A 69 -2.20 2.48 -7.00
CA LEU A 69 -1.45 1.56 -6.14
C LEU A 69 -0.11 2.16 -5.73
N SER A 70 0.59 2.74 -6.68
CA SER A 70 1.88 3.33 -6.42
C SER A 70 1.79 4.46 -5.40
N ARG A 71 0.79 5.32 -5.55
CA ARG A 71 0.60 6.43 -4.62
C ARG A 71 0.21 5.92 -3.24
N GLY A 72 -0.68 4.94 -3.18
CA GLY A 72 -1.09 4.38 -1.91
C GLY A 72 0.06 3.73 -1.18
N ARG A 73 0.86 2.96 -1.92
CA ARG A 73 2.02 2.31 -1.35
C ARG A 73 3.03 3.33 -0.81
N ASN A 74 3.30 4.37 -1.61
CA ASN A 74 4.24 5.40 -1.17
C ASN A 74 3.75 6.12 0.07
N SER A 75 2.47 6.38 0.13
CA SER A 75 1.86 7.03 1.28
C SER A 75 2.00 6.16 2.52
N LEU A 76 1.74 4.86 2.37
CA LEU A 76 1.88 3.93 3.48
C LEU A 76 3.32 3.83 3.96
N GLN A 77 4.26 3.77 3.02
CA GLN A 77 5.67 3.73 3.39
C GLN A 77 6.05 4.94 4.22
N LYS A 78 5.58 6.08 3.79
CA LYS A 78 5.88 7.32 4.49
C LYS A 78 5.29 7.32 5.89
N GLN A 79 4.06 6.87 6.01
CA GLN A 79 3.40 6.80 7.30
C GLN A 79 4.09 5.82 8.24
N ILE A 80 4.47 4.68 7.72
CA ILE A 80 5.16 3.67 8.52
C ILE A 80 6.49 4.21 9.00
N ARG A 81 7.24 4.85 8.12
CA ARG A 81 8.52 5.43 8.48
C ARG A 81 8.38 6.51 9.54
N THR A 82 7.38 7.36 9.39
CA THR A 82 7.12 8.42 10.34
C THR A 82 6.76 7.86 11.71
N SER A 83 5.90 6.83 11.72
CA SER A 83 5.51 6.19 12.97
C SER A 83 6.72 5.58 13.68
N TYR A 84 7.56 4.95 12.91
CA TYR A 84 8.74 4.30 13.46
C TYR A 84 9.71 5.33 14.07
N LEU A 85 9.97 6.40 13.35
CA LEU A 85 10.85 7.44 13.83
C LEU A 85 10.29 8.14 15.06
N LYS A 86 9.00 8.38 15.06
CA LYS A 86 8.34 9.02 16.18
C LYS A 86 8.45 8.17 17.43
N LYS A 87 8.28 6.87 17.27
CA LYS A 87 8.41 5.94 18.38
C LYS A 87 9.82 5.96 18.95
N ASN A 88 10.81 6.02 18.08
CA ASN A 88 12.19 6.07 18.50
C ASN A 88 12.52 7.37 19.22
N GLU A 89 11.91 8.45 18.80
CA GLU A 89 12.14 9.75 19.39
C GLU A 89 11.58 9.85 20.81
N SER A 90 10.53 9.10 21.08
CA SER A 90 9.94 9.18 22.40
C SER A 90 10.74 8.44 23.45
N ILE A 91 11.78 7.77 23.07
CA ILE A 91 12.67 7.12 23.99
C ILE A 91 13.76 8.09 24.43
#